data_5cfcc602cbf52e8d690b6ce104cf5986
#
_entry.id   5cfcc602cbf52e8d690b6ce104cf5986
#
_cell.length_a   1.000
_cell.length_b   1.000
_cell.length_c   1.000
_cell.angle_alpha   90.00
_cell.angle_beta   90.00
_cell.angle_gamma   90.00
#
_symmetry.space_group_name_H-M   'P 1'
#
loop_
_entity.id
_entity.type
_entity.pdbx_description
1 polymer ?
#
loop_
_entity_poly.entity_id
_entity_poly.type
_entity_poly.pdbx_seq_one_letter_code
_entity_poly.pdbx_strand_id
1 'polypeptide(L)'
;MNGAMSLPFLRLYLLVLLYFSANAILNVIIPLQGGALGANNTTIGLIMGAYLFTTMFFRPWAGQIIQKHGPIKVLRIILIMNGFALILYTVTGLGGYLVARMLQGVSTAFFSMALQIGIIDALPEKDRSQGISLYSLFSYIPGMVGPLVALGMWQGGMNYFAFGMIAIALVTGVVGYTAKMDKPQTQPSAENTDHHVNMFHSFGQLVKNPHLFKSSVLMLVGSIVFGAITVFIPLYAEQMENGNAGIYLMLMAATVVISRFTLRKRIPSDGKWHPKFMMGTMLLLALGAQCVSYSIIGGVVFFYVGAVLLGVAQAILYPTLTTYLSFVLPPLNRNVLLGLFIAMADLGVSLGGIVMGPIADIFSYSTMYQICAILAMVMILFSMERRKILVR
;
A
#
# COMPACT_ATOMS: atom_id res chain seq x y z
N MET A 1 0.44 25.98 -21.81
CA MET A 1 0.17 25.93 -20.36
C MET A 1 0.41 24.51 -19.90
N ASN A 2 1.61 24.22 -19.40
CA ASN A 2 2.04 22.85 -19.06
C ASN A 2 2.14 22.66 -17.53
N GLY A 3 1.12 23.09 -16.78
CA GLY A 3 1.09 22.90 -15.33
C GLY A 3 0.54 21.52 -14.94
N ALA A 4 0.71 21.14 -13.66
CA ALA A 4 0.26 19.86 -13.11
C ALA A 4 -1.26 19.57 -13.25
N MET A 5 -2.08 20.59 -13.55
CA MET A 5 -3.52 20.50 -13.80
C MET A 5 -3.88 20.50 -15.29
N SER A 6 -2.92 20.39 -16.21
CA SER A 6 -3.22 20.33 -17.64
C SER A 6 -3.85 19.01 -18.05
N LEU A 7 -4.62 19.00 -19.15
CA LEU A 7 -5.37 17.83 -19.62
C LEU A 7 -4.52 16.55 -19.77
N PRO A 8 -3.27 16.57 -20.26
CA PRO A 8 -2.43 15.39 -20.28
C PRO A 8 -2.18 14.79 -18.91
N PHE A 9 -1.90 15.62 -17.88
CA PHE A 9 -1.66 15.15 -16.52
C PHE A 9 -2.96 14.70 -15.83
N LEU A 10 -4.09 15.37 -16.06
CA LEU A 10 -5.39 14.91 -15.57
C LEU A 10 -5.72 13.51 -16.07
N ARG A 11 -5.37 13.16 -17.32
CA ARG A 11 -5.50 11.80 -17.84
C ARG A 11 -4.64 10.81 -17.08
N LEU A 12 -3.41 11.18 -16.70
CA LEU A 12 -2.54 10.32 -15.90
C LEU A 12 -3.11 10.11 -14.50
N TYR A 13 -3.65 11.15 -13.86
CA TYR A 13 -4.29 11.00 -12.55
C TYR A 13 -5.57 10.16 -12.64
N LEU A 14 -6.38 10.34 -13.69
CA LEU A 14 -7.53 9.47 -13.96
C LEU A 14 -7.10 8.01 -14.13
N LEU A 15 -5.99 7.76 -14.82
CA LEU A 15 -5.42 6.42 -14.98
C LEU A 15 -5.01 5.82 -13.62
N VAL A 16 -4.42 6.62 -12.73
CA VAL A 16 -4.10 6.21 -11.35
C VAL A 16 -5.38 5.82 -10.59
N LEU A 17 -6.41 6.66 -10.67
CA LEU A 17 -7.70 6.42 -10.04
C LEU A 17 -8.30 5.08 -10.49
N LEU A 18 -8.39 4.87 -11.82
CA LEU A 18 -8.97 3.66 -12.41
C LEU A 18 -8.17 2.41 -12.02
N TYR A 19 -6.85 2.48 -12.11
CA TYR A 19 -5.98 1.36 -11.78
C TYR A 19 -6.14 0.91 -10.33
N PHE A 20 -6.07 1.83 -9.39
CA PHE A 20 -6.21 1.50 -7.96
C PHE A 20 -7.66 1.23 -7.54
N SER A 21 -8.67 1.67 -8.32
CA SER A 21 -10.07 1.29 -8.08
C SER A 21 -10.28 -0.21 -8.25
N ALA A 22 -9.68 -0.84 -9.27
CA ALA A 22 -9.72 -2.28 -9.41
C ALA A 22 -9.13 -2.98 -8.16
N ASN A 23 -7.97 -2.52 -7.69
CA ASN A 23 -7.34 -3.11 -6.52
C ASN A 23 -8.16 -2.91 -5.23
N ALA A 24 -8.77 -1.75 -5.04
CA ALA A 24 -9.62 -1.47 -3.88
C ALA A 24 -10.88 -2.37 -3.85
N ILE A 25 -11.48 -2.63 -5.01
CA ILE A 25 -12.60 -3.56 -5.14
C ILE A 25 -12.16 -4.99 -4.86
N LEU A 26 -11.06 -5.42 -5.46
CA LEU A 26 -10.52 -6.78 -5.29
C LEU A 26 -10.10 -7.08 -3.84
N ASN A 27 -9.67 -6.08 -3.09
CA ASN A 27 -9.33 -6.26 -1.67
C ASN A 27 -10.54 -6.66 -0.79
N VAL A 28 -11.74 -6.38 -1.25
CA VAL A 28 -12.99 -6.81 -0.57
C VAL A 28 -13.56 -8.09 -1.21
N ILE A 29 -13.64 -8.12 -2.53
CA ILE A 29 -14.28 -9.25 -3.25
C ILE A 29 -13.50 -10.55 -3.08
N ILE A 30 -12.16 -10.53 -3.17
CA ILE A 30 -11.38 -11.79 -3.12
C ILE A 30 -11.53 -12.50 -1.76
N PRO A 31 -11.42 -11.84 -0.60
CA PRO A 31 -11.69 -12.49 0.69
C PRO A 31 -13.10 -13.05 0.77
N LEU A 32 -14.13 -12.27 0.40
CA LEU A 32 -15.53 -12.72 0.43
C LEU A 32 -15.77 -13.91 -0.51
N GLN A 33 -15.29 -13.82 -1.74
CA GLN A 33 -15.40 -14.91 -2.72
C GLN A 33 -14.61 -16.15 -2.27
N GLY A 34 -13.43 -15.95 -1.67
CA GLY A 34 -12.64 -17.03 -1.09
C GLY A 34 -13.42 -17.77 0.00
N GLY A 35 -14.01 -17.05 0.94
CA GLY A 35 -14.87 -17.60 1.99
C GLY A 35 -16.09 -18.35 1.41
N ALA A 36 -16.79 -17.75 0.45
CA ALA A 36 -17.93 -18.37 -0.23
C ALA A 36 -17.56 -19.66 -0.99
N LEU A 37 -16.33 -19.76 -1.51
CA LEU A 37 -15.80 -20.98 -2.14
C LEU A 37 -15.23 -22.00 -1.15
N GLY A 38 -15.34 -21.75 0.15
CA GLY A 38 -14.87 -22.65 1.21
C GLY A 38 -13.36 -22.64 1.45
N ALA A 39 -12.66 -21.59 0.99
CA ALA A 39 -11.24 -21.43 1.30
C ALA A 39 -11.04 -21.08 2.78
N ASN A 40 -10.01 -21.65 3.40
CA ASN A 40 -9.57 -21.24 4.71
C ASN A 40 -8.86 -19.89 4.67
N ASN A 41 -8.69 -19.24 5.82
CA ASN A 41 -8.05 -17.92 5.92
C ASN A 41 -6.59 -17.96 5.50
N THR A 42 -5.91 -19.07 5.68
CA THR A 42 -4.54 -19.31 5.19
C THR A 42 -4.48 -19.15 3.67
N THR A 43 -5.37 -19.79 2.94
CA THR A 43 -5.43 -19.70 1.47
C THR A 43 -5.78 -18.28 1.02
N ILE A 44 -6.77 -17.64 1.64
CA ILE A 44 -7.16 -16.27 1.35
C ILE A 44 -5.99 -15.31 1.62
N GLY A 45 -5.34 -15.46 2.78
CA GLY A 45 -4.17 -14.66 3.15
C GLY A 45 -3.00 -14.81 2.19
N LEU A 46 -2.74 -16.04 1.71
CA LEU A 46 -1.71 -16.32 0.70
C LEU A 46 -2.02 -15.61 -0.63
N ILE A 47 -3.26 -15.74 -1.12
CA ILE A 47 -3.69 -15.10 -2.37
C ILE A 47 -3.56 -13.58 -2.25
N MET A 48 -4.03 -13.00 -1.16
CA MET A 48 -3.98 -11.54 -0.95
C MET A 48 -2.55 -11.04 -0.76
N GLY A 49 -1.73 -11.76 0.02
CA GLY A 49 -0.33 -11.41 0.27
C GLY A 49 0.54 -11.52 -0.96
N ALA A 50 0.26 -12.43 -1.90
CA ALA A 50 1.01 -12.61 -3.13
C ALA A 50 1.12 -11.32 -3.96
N TYR A 51 0.12 -10.44 -3.90
CA TYR A 51 0.09 -9.17 -4.61
C TYR A 51 1.26 -8.25 -4.20
N LEU A 52 1.35 -7.89 -2.93
CA LEU A 52 2.41 -6.97 -2.47
C LEU A 52 3.76 -7.65 -2.30
N PHE A 53 3.80 -8.95 -2.05
CA PHE A 53 5.03 -9.73 -2.11
C PHE A 53 5.68 -9.62 -3.50
N THR A 54 4.89 -9.85 -4.54
CA THR A 54 5.36 -9.74 -5.92
C THR A 54 5.71 -8.28 -6.28
N THR A 55 4.92 -7.31 -5.82
CA THR A 55 5.21 -5.88 -6.01
C THR A 55 6.56 -5.51 -5.41
N MET A 56 6.83 -5.90 -4.16
CA MET A 56 8.10 -5.68 -3.48
C MET A 56 9.27 -6.25 -4.28
N PHE A 57 9.12 -7.50 -4.72
CA PHE A 57 10.18 -8.22 -5.43
C PHE A 57 10.56 -7.54 -6.76
N PHE A 58 9.58 -7.07 -7.54
CA PHE A 58 9.81 -6.49 -8.85
C PHE A 58 10.12 -4.99 -8.86
N ARG A 59 9.95 -4.25 -7.76
CA ARG A 59 10.23 -2.79 -7.69
C ARG A 59 11.63 -2.40 -8.16
N PRO A 60 12.73 -3.08 -7.77
CA PRO A 60 14.07 -2.67 -8.21
C PRO A 60 14.26 -2.77 -9.71
N TRP A 61 13.72 -3.81 -10.34
CA TRP A 61 13.79 -3.97 -11.80
C TRP A 61 12.90 -2.98 -12.54
N ALA A 62 11.77 -2.60 -11.96
CA ALA A 62 10.86 -1.64 -12.56
C ALA A 62 11.58 -0.31 -12.86
N GLY A 63 12.33 0.23 -11.89
CA GLY A 63 13.11 1.45 -12.08
C GLY A 63 14.10 1.36 -13.26
N GLN A 64 14.89 0.29 -13.31
CA GLN A 64 15.90 0.07 -14.35
C GLN A 64 15.28 -0.08 -15.75
N ILE A 65 14.22 -0.89 -15.87
CA ILE A 65 13.53 -1.13 -17.14
C ILE A 65 12.86 0.16 -17.65
N ILE A 66 12.27 0.96 -16.75
CA ILE A 66 11.64 2.22 -17.11
C ILE A 66 12.70 3.24 -17.60
N GLN A 67 13.85 3.32 -16.94
CA GLN A 67 14.96 4.19 -17.41
C GLN A 67 15.45 3.78 -18.80
N LYS A 68 15.56 2.46 -19.05
CA LYS A 68 16.06 1.96 -20.35
C LYS A 68 15.06 2.12 -21.49
N HIS A 69 13.77 1.86 -21.25
CA HIS A 69 12.77 1.77 -22.33
C HIS A 69 11.79 2.96 -22.37
N GLY A 70 11.86 3.81 -21.35
CA GLY A 70 10.94 4.94 -21.15
C GLY A 70 9.61 4.56 -20.49
N PRO A 71 9.01 5.50 -19.73
CA PRO A 71 7.82 5.23 -18.91
C PRO A 71 6.59 4.84 -19.74
N ILE A 72 6.35 5.47 -20.89
CA ILE A 72 5.16 5.22 -21.74
C ILE A 72 5.13 3.81 -22.31
N LYS A 73 6.27 3.32 -22.85
CA LYS A 73 6.30 1.98 -23.44
C LYS A 73 6.04 0.91 -22.39
N VAL A 74 6.70 1.03 -21.24
CA VAL A 74 6.53 0.13 -20.11
C VAL A 74 5.09 0.19 -19.61
N LEU A 75 4.52 1.38 -19.43
CA LEU A 75 3.15 1.58 -18.99
C LEU A 75 2.14 0.83 -19.88
N ARG A 76 2.26 0.95 -21.19
CA ARG A 76 1.33 0.27 -22.14
C ARG A 76 1.37 -1.24 -22.02
N ILE A 77 2.56 -1.84 -21.92
CA ILE A 77 2.73 -3.30 -21.74
C ILE A 77 2.10 -3.73 -20.42
N ILE A 78 2.38 -2.99 -19.36
CA ILE A 78 1.88 -3.30 -18.01
C ILE A 78 0.36 -3.19 -17.92
N LEU A 79 -0.25 -2.23 -18.59
CA LEU A 79 -1.72 -2.11 -18.63
C LEU A 79 -2.39 -3.29 -19.35
N ILE A 80 -1.77 -3.83 -20.39
CA ILE A 80 -2.25 -5.06 -21.06
C ILE A 80 -2.17 -6.22 -20.06
N MET A 81 -1.04 -6.39 -19.36
CA MET A 81 -0.85 -7.45 -18.37
C MET A 81 -1.85 -7.30 -17.20
N ASN A 82 -2.08 -6.08 -16.72
CA ASN A 82 -3.08 -5.81 -15.69
C ASN A 82 -4.50 -6.11 -16.17
N GLY A 83 -4.84 -5.71 -17.40
CA GLY A 83 -6.13 -6.03 -18.01
C GLY A 83 -6.37 -7.53 -18.10
N PHE A 84 -5.36 -8.31 -18.51
CA PHE A 84 -5.41 -9.77 -18.50
C PHE A 84 -5.61 -10.33 -17.07
N ALA A 85 -4.90 -9.80 -16.08
CA ALA A 85 -5.09 -10.19 -14.68
C ALA A 85 -6.52 -9.91 -14.18
N LEU A 86 -7.12 -8.75 -14.55
CA LEU A 86 -8.49 -8.42 -14.18
C LEU A 86 -9.52 -9.36 -14.82
N ILE A 87 -9.32 -9.76 -16.06
CA ILE A 87 -10.17 -10.74 -16.73
C ILE A 87 -10.04 -12.11 -16.05
N LEU A 88 -8.84 -12.50 -15.66
CA LEU A 88 -8.59 -13.79 -15.04
C LEU A 88 -9.41 -13.98 -13.74
N TYR A 89 -9.63 -12.91 -12.95
CA TYR A 89 -10.53 -12.97 -11.78
C TYR A 89 -11.99 -13.29 -12.13
N THR A 90 -12.43 -12.98 -13.33
CA THR A 90 -13.84 -13.17 -13.74
C THR A 90 -14.12 -14.57 -14.27
N VAL A 91 -13.09 -15.30 -14.72
CA VAL A 91 -13.24 -16.59 -15.42
C VAL A 91 -12.61 -17.77 -14.68
N THR A 92 -11.94 -17.52 -13.53
CA THR A 92 -11.23 -18.58 -12.79
C THR A 92 -11.68 -18.66 -11.34
N GLY A 93 -11.29 -19.75 -10.65
CA GLY A 93 -11.41 -19.91 -9.21
C GLY A 93 -10.13 -19.50 -8.45
N LEU A 94 -9.99 -20.01 -7.22
CA LEU A 94 -8.94 -19.62 -6.25
C LEU A 94 -7.51 -19.73 -6.80
N GLY A 95 -7.20 -20.78 -7.56
CA GLY A 95 -5.87 -20.94 -8.17
C GLY A 95 -5.56 -19.85 -9.19
N GLY A 96 -6.55 -19.47 -10.00
CA GLY A 96 -6.41 -18.35 -10.92
C GLY A 96 -6.32 -17.00 -10.22
N TYR A 97 -6.96 -16.83 -9.05
CA TYR A 97 -6.85 -15.62 -8.22
C TYR A 97 -5.43 -15.42 -7.72
N LEU A 98 -4.74 -16.49 -7.32
CA LEU A 98 -3.33 -16.40 -6.93
C LEU A 98 -2.45 -15.90 -8.10
N VAL A 99 -2.61 -16.49 -9.28
CA VAL A 99 -1.86 -16.09 -10.49
C VAL A 99 -2.19 -14.64 -10.87
N ALA A 100 -3.48 -14.27 -10.86
CA ALA A 100 -3.92 -12.92 -11.17
C ALA A 100 -3.35 -11.89 -10.16
N ARG A 101 -3.30 -12.21 -8.86
CA ARG A 101 -2.68 -11.38 -7.83
C ARG A 101 -1.17 -11.21 -8.06
N MET A 102 -0.46 -12.25 -8.44
CA MET A 102 0.96 -12.16 -8.77
C MET A 102 1.19 -11.27 -10.00
N LEU A 103 0.43 -11.47 -11.08
CA LEU A 103 0.50 -10.62 -12.28
C LEU A 103 0.17 -9.15 -11.96
N GLN A 104 -0.85 -8.93 -11.14
CA GLN A 104 -1.25 -7.59 -10.71
C GLN A 104 -0.16 -6.95 -9.82
N GLY A 105 0.54 -7.74 -8.99
CA GLY A 105 1.67 -7.27 -8.20
C GLY A 105 2.84 -6.80 -9.06
N VAL A 106 3.24 -7.59 -10.07
CA VAL A 106 4.22 -7.16 -11.08
C VAL A 106 3.75 -5.87 -11.74
N SER A 107 2.50 -5.84 -12.21
CA SER A 107 1.93 -4.67 -12.87
C SER A 107 2.02 -3.42 -11.99
N THR A 108 1.72 -3.53 -10.71
CA THR A 108 1.72 -2.40 -9.77
C THR A 108 3.13 -1.88 -9.51
N ALA A 109 4.14 -2.75 -9.42
CA ALA A 109 5.53 -2.33 -9.28
C ALA A 109 5.95 -1.40 -10.42
N PHE A 110 5.67 -1.80 -11.65
CA PHE A 110 6.01 -1.02 -12.84
C PHE A 110 5.10 0.20 -13.04
N PHE A 111 3.78 0.04 -12.84
CA PHE A 111 2.80 1.11 -13.01
C PHE A 111 3.09 2.30 -12.11
N SER A 112 3.27 2.06 -10.80
CA SER A 112 3.54 3.12 -9.84
C SER A 112 4.83 3.87 -10.14
N MET A 113 5.89 3.16 -10.50
CA MET A 113 7.18 3.74 -10.85
C MET A 113 7.11 4.52 -12.17
N ALA A 114 6.49 3.96 -13.22
CA ALA A 114 6.38 4.61 -14.53
C ALA A 114 5.61 5.94 -14.44
N LEU A 115 4.52 5.96 -13.66
CA LEU A 115 3.73 7.19 -13.49
C LEU A 115 4.44 8.22 -12.62
N GLN A 116 5.07 7.82 -11.50
CA GLN A 116 5.79 8.76 -10.65
C GLN A 116 6.97 9.38 -11.38
N ILE A 117 7.81 8.58 -12.03
CA ILE A 117 8.94 9.05 -12.83
C ILE A 117 8.43 9.92 -13.99
N GLY A 118 7.45 9.43 -14.75
CA GLY A 118 6.91 10.16 -15.90
C GLY A 118 6.28 11.51 -15.54
N ILE A 119 5.58 11.61 -14.40
CA ILE A 119 5.01 12.87 -13.91
C ILE A 119 6.13 13.83 -13.47
N ILE A 120 7.14 13.35 -12.75
CA ILE A 120 8.27 14.17 -12.27
C ILE A 120 9.06 14.72 -13.45
N ASP A 121 9.38 13.88 -14.44
CA ASP A 121 10.22 14.25 -15.56
C ASP A 121 9.51 15.18 -16.56
N ALA A 122 8.19 15.01 -16.71
CA ALA A 122 7.40 15.81 -17.65
C ALA A 122 6.95 17.17 -17.08
N LEU A 123 7.05 17.38 -15.75
CA LEU A 123 6.67 18.64 -15.10
C LEU A 123 7.87 19.58 -14.87
N PRO A 124 7.67 20.91 -15.05
CA PRO A 124 8.61 21.91 -14.56
C PRO A 124 8.86 21.75 -13.06
N GLU A 125 10.07 22.07 -12.57
CA GLU A 125 10.47 21.89 -11.17
C GLU A 125 9.48 22.47 -10.16
N LYS A 126 8.96 23.67 -10.44
CA LYS A 126 7.98 24.35 -9.59
C LYS A 126 6.66 23.60 -9.43
N ASP A 127 6.28 22.76 -10.41
CA ASP A 127 4.99 22.06 -10.44
C ASP A 127 5.13 20.57 -10.05
N ARG A 128 6.34 20.03 -9.87
CA ARG A 128 6.62 18.62 -9.52
C ARG A 128 5.95 18.22 -8.20
N SER A 129 6.08 19.06 -7.18
CA SER A 129 5.46 18.79 -5.87
C SER A 129 3.94 18.69 -5.96
N GLN A 130 3.30 19.56 -6.75
CA GLN A 130 1.86 19.50 -7.00
C GLN A 130 1.48 18.25 -7.77
N GLY A 131 2.25 17.87 -8.80
CA GLY A 131 2.01 16.64 -9.57
C GLY A 131 2.07 15.37 -8.72
N ILE A 132 3.07 15.24 -7.85
CA ILE A 132 3.21 14.12 -6.92
C ILE A 132 2.06 14.10 -5.91
N SER A 133 1.66 15.28 -5.41
CA SER A 133 0.55 15.41 -4.47
C SER A 133 -0.78 14.95 -5.09
N LEU A 134 -1.04 15.34 -6.34
CA LEU A 134 -2.21 14.90 -7.10
C LEU A 134 -2.16 13.40 -7.39
N TYR A 135 -1.01 12.86 -7.83
CA TYR A 135 -0.83 11.42 -7.97
C TYR A 135 -1.22 10.68 -6.68
N SER A 136 -0.69 11.13 -5.54
CA SER A 136 -1.00 10.53 -4.23
C SER A 136 -2.48 10.63 -3.89
N LEU A 137 -3.11 11.79 -4.10
CA LEU A 137 -4.54 11.98 -3.86
C LEU A 137 -5.38 10.99 -4.68
N PHE A 138 -5.15 10.92 -5.99
CA PHE A 138 -5.89 10.04 -6.88
C PHE A 138 -5.61 8.54 -6.61
N SER A 139 -4.50 8.19 -5.99
CA SER A 139 -4.23 6.83 -5.54
C SER A 139 -4.95 6.45 -4.24
N TYR A 140 -5.34 7.43 -3.41
CA TYR A 140 -6.07 7.20 -2.16
C TYR A 140 -7.59 7.18 -2.31
N ILE A 141 -8.15 7.97 -3.24
CA ILE A 141 -9.61 8.04 -3.47
C ILE A 141 -10.24 6.65 -3.66
N PRO A 142 -9.64 5.72 -4.43
CA PRO A 142 -10.17 4.37 -4.55
C PRO A 142 -10.35 3.61 -3.23
N GLY A 143 -9.44 3.82 -2.28
CA GLY A 143 -9.55 3.23 -0.96
C GLY A 143 -10.75 3.71 -0.15
N MET A 144 -11.28 4.90 -0.46
CA MET A 144 -12.47 5.45 0.20
C MET A 144 -13.77 4.92 -0.41
N VAL A 145 -13.86 4.87 -1.73
CA VAL A 145 -15.10 4.55 -2.46
C VAL A 145 -15.16 3.06 -2.86
N GLY A 146 -14.02 2.49 -3.21
CA GLY A 146 -13.90 1.13 -3.72
C GLY A 146 -14.54 0.05 -2.85
N PRO A 147 -14.34 0.06 -1.52
CA PRO A 147 -14.96 -0.95 -0.65
C PRO A 147 -16.50 -0.93 -0.68
N LEU A 148 -17.13 0.25 -0.78
CA LEU A 148 -18.59 0.35 -0.91
C LEU A 148 -19.06 -0.17 -2.26
N VAL A 149 -18.36 0.21 -3.35
CA VAL A 149 -18.64 -0.31 -4.69
C VAL A 149 -18.48 -1.82 -4.72
N ALA A 150 -17.45 -2.35 -4.09
CA ALA A 150 -17.21 -3.79 -3.98
C ALA A 150 -18.35 -4.53 -3.30
N LEU A 151 -18.86 -4.02 -2.17
CA LEU A 151 -20.02 -4.63 -1.51
C LEU A 151 -21.28 -4.56 -2.36
N GLY A 152 -21.52 -3.45 -3.08
CA GLY A 152 -22.62 -3.36 -4.03
C GLY A 152 -22.50 -4.40 -5.16
N MET A 153 -21.29 -4.60 -5.69
CA MET A 153 -21.04 -5.65 -6.69
C MET A 153 -21.21 -7.06 -6.09
N TRP A 154 -20.77 -7.28 -4.87
CA TRP A 154 -20.92 -8.54 -4.16
C TRP A 154 -22.40 -8.92 -3.97
N GLN A 155 -23.21 -7.98 -3.49
CA GLN A 155 -24.65 -8.15 -3.31
C GLN A 155 -25.40 -8.34 -4.64
N GLY A 156 -24.94 -7.69 -5.70
CA GLY A 156 -25.47 -7.84 -7.06
C GLY A 156 -25.11 -9.16 -7.74
N GLY A 157 -24.11 -9.88 -7.21
CA GLY A 157 -23.63 -11.15 -7.71
C GLY A 157 -22.47 -11.07 -8.71
N MET A 158 -21.92 -12.24 -9.05
CA MET A 158 -20.69 -12.36 -9.87
C MET A 158 -20.77 -11.71 -11.24
N ASN A 159 -21.94 -11.58 -11.83
CA ASN A 159 -22.10 -10.90 -13.14
C ASN A 159 -21.77 -9.40 -13.02
N TYR A 160 -22.20 -8.73 -11.93
CA TYR A 160 -21.87 -7.33 -11.70
C TYR A 160 -20.39 -7.13 -11.44
N PHE A 161 -19.77 -8.05 -10.69
CA PHE A 161 -18.32 -8.05 -10.49
C PHE A 161 -17.56 -8.23 -11.80
N ALA A 162 -17.92 -9.24 -12.61
CA ALA A 162 -17.28 -9.50 -13.89
C ALA A 162 -17.41 -8.30 -14.84
N PHE A 163 -18.62 -7.76 -14.99
CA PHE A 163 -18.85 -6.56 -15.79
C PHE A 163 -18.02 -5.38 -15.32
N GLY A 164 -17.99 -5.12 -14.01
CA GLY A 164 -17.21 -4.03 -13.42
C GLY A 164 -15.71 -4.19 -13.67
N MET A 165 -15.14 -5.39 -13.49
CA MET A 165 -13.71 -5.65 -13.73
C MET A 165 -13.33 -5.49 -15.20
N ILE A 166 -14.16 -6.02 -16.11
CA ILE A 166 -13.95 -5.89 -17.56
C ILE A 166 -14.07 -4.42 -17.98
N ALA A 167 -15.07 -3.70 -17.48
CA ALA A 167 -15.24 -2.27 -17.76
C ALA A 167 -14.01 -1.46 -17.28
N ILE A 168 -13.55 -1.68 -16.06
CA ILE A 168 -12.35 -1.02 -15.53
C ILE A 168 -11.12 -1.38 -16.38
N ALA A 169 -10.94 -2.65 -16.77
CA ALA A 169 -9.83 -3.08 -17.60
C ALA A 169 -9.82 -2.36 -18.96
N LEU A 170 -10.97 -2.29 -19.63
CA LEU A 170 -11.12 -1.63 -20.92
C LEU A 170 -10.89 -0.12 -20.84
N VAL A 171 -11.54 0.56 -19.87
CA VAL A 171 -11.40 2.02 -19.69
C VAL A 171 -9.96 2.37 -19.31
N THR A 172 -9.36 1.61 -18.41
CA THR A 172 -7.94 1.79 -18.01
C THR A 172 -7.01 1.58 -19.21
N GLY A 173 -7.28 0.57 -20.04
CA GLY A 173 -6.54 0.30 -21.28
C GLY A 173 -6.64 1.46 -22.29
N VAL A 174 -7.84 1.96 -22.55
CA VAL A 174 -8.07 3.08 -23.47
C VAL A 174 -7.41 4.37 -22.96
N VAL A 175 -7.63 4.71 -21.69
CA VAL A 175 -7.03 5.92 -21.09
C VAL A 175 -5.50 5.81 -21.10
N GLY A 176 -4.94 4.65 -20.76
CA GLY A 176 -3.50 4.43 -20.75
C GLY A 176 -2.88 4.43 -22.13
N TYR A 177 -3.55 3.88 -23.16
CA TYR A 177 -3.05 3.93 -24.52
C TYR A 177 -3.01 5.35 -25.09
N THR A 178 -4.00 6.18 -24.73
CA THR A 178 -4.07 7.60 -25.14
C THR A 178 -3.21 8.53 -24.29
N ALA A 179 -2.66 8.04 -23.17
CA ALA A 179 -1.79 8.81 -22.31
C ALA A 179 -0.50 9.21 -23.05
N LYS A 180 -0.11 10.47 -22.92
CA LYS A 180 1.13 11.03 -23.46
C LYS A 180 1.93 11.58 -22.29
N MET A 181 3.21 11.24 -22.25
CA MET A 181 4.22 11.89 -21.42
C MET A 181 5.24 12.46 -22.40
N ASP A 182 5.45 13.75 -22.37
CA ASP A 182 6.48 14.35 -23.19
C ASP A 182 7.83 13.76 -22.79
N LYS A 183 8.72 13.61 -23.78
CA LYS A 183 10.08 13.13 -23.51
C LYS A 183 10.69 14.04 -22.44
N PRO A 184 11.43 13.50 -21.48
CA PRO A 184 12.20 14.32 -20.56
C PRO A 184 12.98 15.35 -21.36
N GLN A 185 12.86 16.63 -21.02
CA GLN A 185 13.84 17.61 -21.47
C GLN A 185 15.17 17.09 -20.94
N THR A 186 16.02 16.66 -21.87
CA THR A 186 17.33 16.09 -21.60
C THR A 186 18.14 17.08 -20.76
N GLN A 187 18.04 16.95 -19.45
CA GLN A 187 19.17 17.35 -18.61
C GLN A 187 20.22 16.25 -18.80
N PRO A 188 21.47 16.59 -19.08
CA PRO A 188 22.52 15.59 -19.08
C PRO A 188 22.48 14.92 -17.71
N SER A 189 22.12 13.68 -17.71
CA SER A 189 22.19 12.82 -16.53
C SER A 189 23.61 12.97 -16.00
N ALA A 190 23.72 13.39 -14.74
CA ALA A 190 24.93 13.18 -14.00
C ALA A 190 25.35 11.72 -14.26
N GLU A 191 26.56 11.58 -14.74
CA GLU A 191 27.30 10.37 -15.10
C GLU A 191 26.62 9.05 -14.74
N ASN A 192 26.39 8.26 -15.77
CA ASN A 192 26.13 6.82 -15.68
C ASN A 192 27.25 6.17 -14.87
N THR A 193 27.20 6.25 -13.57
CA THR A 193 27.83 5.23 -12.76
C THR A 193 26.91 4.02 -12.86
N ASP A 194 27.32 3.04 -13.67
CA ASP A 194 26.80 1.69 -13.68
C ASP A 194 27.00 1.05 -12.28
N HIS A 195 26.34 1.59 -11.30
CA HIS A 195 26.15 0.89 -10.05
C HIS A 195 25.04 -0.15 -10.30
N HIS A 196 25.44 -1.32 -10.80
CA HIS A 196 24.72 -2.54 -10.57
C HIS A 196 24.49 -2.61 -9.04
N VAL A 197 23.34 -2.08 -8.59
CA VAL A 197 22.96 -2.18 -7.18
C VAL A 197 22.75 -3.66 -6.91
N ASN A 198 23.77 -4.29 -6.34
CA ASN A 198 23.71 -5.68 -5.92
C ASN A 198 22.67 -5.74 -4.81
N MET A 199 21.47 -6.23 -5.13
CA MET A 199 20.31 -6.24 -4.25
C MET A 199 20.64 -6.94 -2.91
N PHE A 200 21.41 -8.00 -2.94
CA PHE A 200 21.89 -8.71 -1.74
C PHE A 200 22.82 -7.85 -0.88
N HIS A 201 23.66 -7.03 -1.49
CA HIS A 201 24.50 -6.07 -0.75
C HIS A 201 23.65 -4.97 -0.09
N SER A 202 22.59 -4.53 -0.76
CA SER A 202 21.65 -3.52 -0.24
C SER A 202 20.84 -4.05 0.93
N PHE A 203 20.42 -5.32 0.93
CA PHE A 203 19.80 -5.97 2.09
C PHE A 203 20.76 -6.04 3.29
N GLY A 204 22.04 -6.25 3.06
CA GLY A 204 23.07 -6.18 4.11
C GLY A 204 23.15 -4.79 4.77
N GLN A 205 22.91 -3.73 4.02
CA GLN A 205 22.88 -2.36 4.56
C GLN A 205 21.65 -2.10 5.45
N LEU A 206 20.52 -2.79 5.22
CA LEU A 206 19.34 -2.69 6.06
C LEU A 206 19.65 -3.08 7.52
N VAL A 207 20.48 -4.09 7.72
CA VAL A 207 20.89 -4.55 9.07
C VAL A 207 22.04 -3.70 9.64
N LYS A 208 22.95 -3.20 8.78
CA LYS A 208 24.13 -2.44 9.21
C LYS A 208 23.80 -1.00 9.65
N ASN A 209 22.75 -0.38 9.06
CA ASN A 209 22.36 0.99 9.42
C ASN A 209 21.28 0.96 10.51
N PRO A 210 21.58 1.37 11.76
CA PRO A 210 20.65 1.28 12.88
C PRO A 210 19.38 2.14 12.68
N HIS A 211 19.49 3.28 11.99
CA HIS A 211 18.34 4.15 11.72
C HIS A 211 17.40 3.51 10.71
N LEU A 212 17.97 2.94 9.64
CA LEU A 212 17.20 2.22 8.63
C LEU A 212 16.55 0.97 9.22
N PHE A 213 17.31 0.17 9.97
CA PHE A 213 16.81 -1.04 10.63
C PHE A 213 15.63 -0.74 11.55
N LYS A 214 15.80 0.22 12.47
CA LYS A 214 14.76 0.59 13.43
C LYS A 214 13.48 1.07 12.74
N SER A 215 13.61 1.95 11.75
CA SER A 215 12.48 2.46 10.98
C SER A 215 11.79 1.36 10.17
N SER A 216 12.57 0.46 9.57
CA SER A 216 12.05 -0.64 8.76
C SER A 216 11.31 -1.68 9.60
N VAL A 217 11.78 -2.00 10.81
CA VAL A 217 11.07 -2.91 11.73
C VAL A 217 9.76 -2.31 12.18
N LEU A 218 9.73 -1.04 12.59
CA LEU A 218 8.50 -0.35 12.97
C LEU A 218 7.50 -0.30 11.81
N MET A 219 7.98 -0.03 10.60
CA MET A 219 7.14 0.00 9.41
C MET A 219 6.62 -1.39 9.05
N LEU A 220 7.47 -2.42 9.12
CA LEU A 220 7.10 -3.81 8.86
C LEU A 220 5.95 -4.26 9.78
N VAL A 221 6.10 -4.06 11.10
CA VAL A 221 5.07 -4.46 12.07
C VAL A 221 3.78 -3.66 11.90
N GLY A 222 3.88 -2.34 11.70
CA GLY A 222 2.70 -1.52 11.39
C GLY A 222 1.99 -2.01 10.13
N SER A 223 2.76 -2.34 9.10
CA SER A 223 2.22 -2.85 7.84
C SER A 223 1.61 -4.25 7.96
N ILE A 224 2.12 -5.12 8.84
CA ILE A 224 1.48 -6.41 9.16
C ILE A 224 0.06 -6.19 9.70
N VAL A 225 -0.10 -5.26 10.62
CA VAL A 225 -1.44 -4.92 11.16
C VAL A 225 -2.36 -4.39 10.06
N PHE A 226 -1.89 -3.46 9.22
CA PHE A 226 -2.69 -2.92 8.11
C PHE A 226 -3.01 -3.98 7.06
N GLY A 227 -2.10 -4.93 6.80
CA GLY A 227 -2.33 -6.07 5.92
C GLY A 227 -3.41 -7.00 6.46
N ALA A 228 -3.34 -7.36 7.74
CA ALA A 228 -4.37 -8.17 8.39
C ALA A 228 -5.75 -7.51 8.31
N ILE A 229 -5.83 -6.20 8.57
CA ILE A 229 -7.06 -5.40 8.43
C ILE A 229 -7.60 -5.48 6.99
N THR A 230 -6.76 -5.19 6.00
CA THR A 230 -7.19 -5.15 4.60
C THR A 230 -7.73 -6.51 4.12
N VAL A 231 -7.11 -7.60 4.58
CA VAL A 231 -7.45 -8.96 4.13
C VAL A 231 -8.66 -9.52 4.88
N PHE A 232 -8.73 -9.36 6.20
CA PHE A 232 -9.68 -10.11 7.03
C PHE A 232 -10.87 -9.30 7.55
N ILE A 233 -10.86 -7.97 7.46
CA ILE A 233 -12.05 -7.15 7.82
C ILE A 233 -13.29 -7.52 7.02
N PRO A 234 -13.23 -7.82 5.70
CA PRO A 234 -14.41 -8.25 4.96
C PRO A 234 -15.08 -9.48 5.56
N LEU A 235 -14.30 -10.49 5.93
CA LEU A 235 -14.80 -11.72 6.53
C LEU A 235 -15.19 -11.56 8.01
N TYR A 236 -14.45 -10.76 8.75
CA TYR A 236 -14.72 -10.51 10.16
C TYR A 236 -16.03 -9.73 10.37
N ALA A 237 -16.31 -8.77 9.49
CA ALA A 237 -17.53 -7.99 9.53
C ALA A 237 -18.80 -8.85 9.34
N GLU A 238 -18.72 -9.96 8.60
CA GLU A 238 -19.84 -10.90 8.43
C GLU A 238 -20.19 -11.64 9.73
N GLN A 239 -19.28 -11.73 10.71
CA GLN A 239 -19.52 -12.33 12.01
C GLN A 239 -20.20 -11.41 13.02
N MET A 240 -20.39 -10.14 12.65
CA MET A 240 -20.95 -9.13 13.55
C MET A 240 -22.33 -8.68 13.10
N GLU A 241 -23.25 -8.59 14.05
CA GLU A 241 -24.53 -7.93 13.84
C GLU A 241 -24.27 -6.44 13.51
N ASN A 242 -24.80 -5.99 12.37
CA ASN A 242 -24.60 -4.62 11.83
C ASN A 242 -23.16 -4.27 11.46
N GLY A 243 -22.23 -5.23 11.35
CA GLY A 243 -20.88 -5.02 10.83
C GLY A 243 -20.91 -4.78 9.31
N ASN A 244 -20.24 -3.72 8.83
CA ASN A 244 -20.13 -3.43 7.42
C ASN A 244 -18.67 -3.13 7.03
N ALA A 245 -18.05 -4.06 6.32
CA ALA A 245 -16.66 -3.94 5.90
C ALA A 245 -16.40 -2.73 4.99
N GLY A 246 -17.35 -2.40 4.11
CA GLY A 246 -17.23 -1.25 3.21
C GLY A 246 -17.19 0.06 3.98
N ILE A 247 -18.09 0.23 4.97
CA ILE A 247 -18.12 1.40 5.84
C ILE A 247 -16.83 1.48 6.68
N TYR A 248 -16.36 0.34 7.21
CA TYR A 248 -15.11 0.28 7.98
C TYR A 248 -13.92 0.77 7.17
N LEU A 249 -13.70 0.18 6.00
CA LEU A 249 -12.56 0.49 5.14
C LEU A 249 -12.65 1.92 4.57
N MET A 250 -13.85 2.37 4.21
CA MET A 250 -14.11 3.75 3.82
C MET A 250 -13.76 4.72 4.94
N LEU A 251 -14.25 4.47 6.17
CA LEU A 251 -14.00 5.31 7.34
C LEU A 251 -12.50 5.37 7.66
N MET A 252 -11.82 4.22 7.61
CA MET A 252 -10.37 4.15 7.81
C MET A 252 -9.63 4.98 6.75
N ALA A 253 -9.95 4.81 5.46
CA ALA A 253 -9.33 5.56 4.38
C ALA A 253 -9.63 7.07 4.45
N ALA A 254 -10.85 7.46 4.74
CA ALA A 254 -11.23 8.86 4.96
C ALA A 254 -10.45 9.47 6.14
N THR A 255 -10.31 8.71 7.23
CA THR A 255 -9.52 9.14 8.39
C THR A 255 -8.04 9.32 8.04
N VAL A 256 -7.46 8.44 7.19
CA VAL A 256 -6.09 8.62 6.69
C VAL A 256 -5.96 9.94 5.95
N VAL A 257 -6.87 10.23 5.01
CA VAL A 257 -6.82 11.46 4.21
C VAL A 257 -6.98 12.69 5.10
N ILE A 258 -8.02 12.75 5.93
CA ILE A 258 -8.29 13.87 6.85
C ILE A 258 -7.10 14.10 7.79
N SER A 259 -6.55 13.03 8.39
CA SER A 259 -5.43 13.11 9.32
C SER A 259 -4.16 13.62 8.64
N ARG A 260 -3.88 13.23 7.39
CA ARG A 260 -2.73 13.76 6.64
C ARG A 260 -2.82 15.27 6.41
N PHE A 261 -4.02 15.82 6.17
CA PHE A 261 -4.19 17.26 6.01
C PHE A 261 -4.12 18.00 7.35
N THR A 262 -4.78 17.50 8.38
CA THR A 262 -4.88 18.19 9.69
C THR A 262 -3.59 18.06 10.50
N LEU A 263 -2.93 16.90 10.48
CA LEU A 263 -1.75 16.63 11.29
C LEU A 263 -0.42 16.92 10.57
N ARG A 264 -0.43 17.38 9.30
CA ARG A 264 0.79 17.62 8.53
C ARG A 264 1.82 18.52 9.24
N LYS A 265 1.35 19.52 10.01
CA LYS A 265 2.22 20.44 10.77
C LYS A 265 2.72 19.84 12.09
N ARG A 266 2.14 18.73 12.55
CA ARG A 266 2.52 18.05 13.79
C ARG A 266 3.49 16.90 13.57
N ILE A 267 3.67 16.46 12.31
CA ILE A 267 4.62 15.42 11.95
C ILE A 267 6.03 16.00 12.08
N PRO A 268 6.92 15.41 12.93
CA PRO A 268 8.28 15.89 13.08
C PRO A 268 9.04 15.86 11.75
N SER A 269 9.67 16.99 11.40
CA SER A 269 10.42 17.15 10.15
C SER A 269 11.78 17.81 10.35
N ASP A 270 12.38 17.61 11.53
CA ASP A 270 13.65 18.19 11.96
C ASP A 270 14.85 17.21 11.87
N GLY A 271 14.64 16.02 11.31
CA GLY A 271 15.68 14.99 11.19
C GLY A 271 16.05 14.31 12.50
N LYS A 272 15.36 14.61 13.61
CA LYS A 272 15.61 13.98 14.91
C LYS A 272 14.63 12.85 15.16
N TRP A 273 15.07 11.86 15.95
CA TRP A 273 14.18 10.82 16.41
C TRP A 273 13.30 11.33 17.55
N HIS A 274 11.98 11.22 17.40
CA HIS A 274 11.00 11.64 18.40
C HIS A 274 10.34 10.41 19.05
N PRO A 275 10.93 9.85 20.13
CA PRO A 275 10.44 8.59 20.72
C PRO A 275 8.99 8.71 21.20
N LYS A 276 8.64 9.79 21.89
CA LYS A 276 7.27 9.99 22.40
C LYS A 276 6.22 10.01 21.28
N PHE A 277 6.55 10.62 20.15
CA PHE A 277 5.65 10.67 18.98
C PHE A 277 5.47 9.28 18.35
N MET A 278 6.57 8.53 18.20
CA MET A 278 6.53 7.15 17.69
C MET A 278 5.83 6.20 18.65
N MET A 279 6.06 6.31 19.96
CA MET A 279 5.33 5.57 20.98
C MET A 279 3.82 5.83 20.89
N GLY A 280 3.43 7.11 20.77
CA GLY A 280 2.02 7.49 20.57
C GLY A 280 1.42 6.89 19.31
N THR A 281 2.16 6.85 18.19
CA THR A 281 1.71 6.24 16.94
C THR A 281 1.53 4.73 17.09
N MET A 282 2.48 4.01 17.74
CA MET A 282 2.37 2.59 18.02
C MET A 282 1.24 2.28 19.01
N LEU A 283 1.02 3.16 20.00
CA LEU A 283 -0.11 3.03 20.92
C LEU A 283 -1.46 3.16 20.20
N LEU A 284 -1.60 4.15 19.29
CA LEU A 284 -2.80 4.27 18.45
C LEU A 284 -3.05 3.02 17.61
N LEU A 285 -1.98 2.45 17.03
CA LEU A 285 -2.04 1.21 16.27
C LEU A 285 -2.50 0.04 17.15
N ALA A 286 -1.92 -0.10 18.36
CA ALA A 286 -2.27 -1.15 19.32
C ALA A 286 -3.73 -1.01 19.80
N LEU A 287 -4.14 0.18 20.19
CA LEU A 287 -5.52 0.45 20.65
C LEU A 287 -6.52 0.21 19.52
N GLY A 288 -6.20 0.63 18.28
CA GLY A 288 -7.05 0.39 17.14
C GLY A 288 -7.25 -1.10 16.85
N ALA A 289 -6.16 -1.89 16.84
CA ALA A 289 -6.23 -3.33 16.69
C ALA A 289 -6.98 -4.03 17.85
N GLN A 290 -6.79 -3.55 19.09
CA GLN A 290 -7.51 -4.05 20.26
C GLN A 290 -9.00 -3.73 20.19
N CYS A 291 -9.40 -2.55 19.73
CA CYS A 291 -10.81 -2.20 19.50
C CYS A 291 -11.45 -3.16 18.49
N VAL A 292 -10.75 -3.45 17.38
CA VAL A 292 -11.23 -4.44 16.40
C VAL A 292 -11.35 -5.82 17.03
N SER A 293 -10.33 -6.26 17.77
CA SER A 293 -10.37 -7.56 18.49
C SER A 293 -11.57 -7.67 19.41
N TYR A 294 -11.87 -6.61 20.16
CA TYR A 294 -12.94 -6.60 21.16
C TYR A 294 -14.35 -6.41 20.57
N SER A 295 -14.48 -6.08 19.30
CA SER A 295 -15.74 -5.66 18.68
C SER A 295 -16.84 -6.73 18.68
N ILE A 296 -16.50 -8.02 18.67
CA ILE A 296 -17.50 -9.11 18.80
C ILE A 296 -18.21 -9.05 20.15
N ILE A 297 -17.51 -8.71 21.23
CA ILE A 297 -18.06 -8.64 22.59
C ILE A 297 -18.59 -7.23 22.87
N GLY A 298 -17.84 -6.22 22.51
CA GLY A 298 -18.14 -4.82 22.80
C GLY A 298 -19.07 -4.12 21.79
N GLY A 299 -19.42 -4.81 20.71
CA GLY A 299 -20.34 -4.34 19.68
C GLY A 299 -19.69 -3.50 18.58
N VAL A 300 -20.49 -3.15 17.60
CA VAL A 300 -20.09 -2.49 16.34
C VAL A 300 -19.42 -1.10 16.53
N VAL A 301 -19.68 -0.42 17.64
CA VAL A 301 -19.02 0.85 17.95
C VAL A 301 -17.51 0.68 18.08
N PHE A 302 -17.05 -0.38 18.78
CA PHE A 302 -15.61 -0.68 18.89
C PHE A 302 -14.99 -1.00 17.54
N PHE A 303 -15.74 -1.64 16.65
CA PHE A 303 -15.31 -1.91 15.28
C PHE A 303 -14.98 -0.62 14.54
N TYR A 304 -15.88 0.34 14.49
CA TYR A 304 -15.66 1.61 13.78
C TYR A 304 -14.68 2.56 14.49
N VAL A 305 -14.63 2.54 15.82
CA VAL A 305 -13.59 3.26 16.58
C VAL A 305 -12.20 2.71 16.20
N GLY A 306 -12.07 1.39 16.07
CA GLY A 306 -10.86 0.75 15.57
C GLY A 306 -10.43 1.28 14.20
N ALA A 307 -11.38 1.45 13.26
CA ALA A 307 -11.11 2.01 11.93
C ALA A 307 -10.51 3.43 12.00
N VAL A 308 -11.05 4.28 12.87
CA VAL A 308 -10.56 5.66 13.07
C VAL A 308 -9.15 5.65 13.66
N LEU A 309 -8.92 4.89 14.74
CA LEU A 309 -7.62 4.83 15.40
C LEU A 309 -6.53 4.29 14.45
N LEU A 310 -6.83 3.23 13.72
CA LEU A 310 -5.94 2.65 12.72
C LEU A 310 -5.70 3.60 11.55
N GLY A 311 -6.72 4.32 11.11
CA GLY A 311 -6.60 5.34 10.07
C GLY A 311 -5.66 6.48 10.48
N VAL A 312 -5.76 6.99 11.72
CA VAL A 312 -4.83 8.00 12.26
C VAL A 312 -3.42 7.44 12.32
N ALA A 313 -3.23 6.23 12.86
CA ALA A 313 -1.92 5.58 12.96
C ALA A 313 -1.27 5.43 11.58
N GLN A 314 -2.03 4.96 10.58
CA GLN A 314 -1.55 4.79 9.19
C GLN A 314 -1.18 6.12 8.54
N ALA A 315 -1.95 7.18 8.80
CA ALA A 315 -1.69 8.51 8.27
C ALA A 315 -0.33 9.06 8.72
N ILE A 316 0.08 8.73 9.95
CA ILE A 316 1.26 9.29 10.62
C ILE A 316 2.50 8.42 10.40
N LEU A 317 2.38 7.09 10.51
CA LEU A 317 3.49 6.16 10.57
C LEU A 317 4.46 6.30 9.38
N TYR A 318 3.93 6.12 8.17
CA TYR A 318 4.74 6.14 6.96
C TYR A 318 5.43 7.52 6.72
N PRO A 319 4.72 8.66 6.77
CA PRO A 319 5.35 9.95 6.56
C PRO A 319 6.42 10.28 7.60
N THR A 320 6.18 9.95 8.88
CA THR A 320 7.15 10.21 9.95
C THR A 320 8.46 9.47 9.73
N LEU A 321 8.37 8.16 9.45
CA LEU A 321 9.55 7.33 9.24
C LEU A 321 10.29 7.71 7.95
N THR A 322 9.56 7.97 6.86
CA THR A 322 10.14 8.39 5.58
C THR A 322 10.84 9.73 5.71
N THR A 323 10.21 10.71 6.35
CA THR A 323 10.81 12.02 6.59
C THR A 323 12.08 11.90 7.44
N TYR A 324 12.03 11.18 8.57
CA TYR A 324 13.19 10.93 9.40
C TYR A 324 14.36 10.34 8.59
N LEU A 325 14.09 9.26 7.84
CA LEU A 325 15.10 8.59 7.02
C LEU A 325 15.67 9.50 5.93
N SER A 326 14.86 10.40 5.37
CA SER A 326 15.34 11.34 4.34
C SER A 326 16.41 12.31 4.85
N PHE A 327 16.46 12.59 6.17
CA PHE A 327 17.48 13.42 6.79
C PHE A 327 18.72 12.66 7.26
N VAL A 328 18.51 11.43 7.79
CA VAL A 328 19.61 10.70 8.46
C VAL A 328 20.39 9.75 7.53
N LEU A 329 19.80 9.40 6.38
CA LEU A 329 20.48 8.51 5.42
C LEU A 329 21.52 9.25 4.59
N PRO A 330 22.66 8.58 4.25
CA PRO A 330 23.71 9.17 3.43
C PRO A 330 23.17 9.62 2.06
N PRO A 331 23.48 10.84 1.58
CA PRO A 331 22.96 11.37 0.32
C PRO A 331 23.21 10.47 -0.89
N LEU A 332 24.40 9.84 -0.94
CA LEU A 332 24.84 8.97 -2.05
C LEU A 332 23.92 7.78 -2.28
N ASN A 333 23.44 7.13 -1.20
CA ASN A 333 22.63 5.91 -1.27
C ASN A 333 21.20 6.08 -0.77
N ARG A 334 20.77 7.33 -0.50
CA ARG A 334 19.48 7.64 0.11
C ARG A 334 18.30 7.00 -0.63
N ASN A 335 18.25 7.13 -1.95
CA ASN A 335 17.14 6.63 -2.76
C ASN A 335 17.03 5.11 -2.71
N VAL A 336 18.16 4.40 -2.73
CA VAL A 336 18.21 2.94 -2.62
C VAL A 336 17.74 2.48 -1.25
N LEU A 337 18.22 3.14 -0.18
CA LEU A 337 17.86 2.79 1.18
C LEU A 337 16.38 3.13 1.52
N LEU A 338 15.84 4.21 0.97
CA LEU A 338 14.41 4.51 1.04
C LEU A 338 13.59 3.48 0.24
N GLY A 339 14.09 3.02 -0.89
CA GLY A 339 13.47 1.92 -1.64
C GLY A 339 13.37 0.63 -0.83
N LEU A 340 14.42 0.27 -0.08
CA LEU A 340 14.40 -0.87 0.84
C LEU A 340 13.38 -0.68 1.98
N PHE A 341 13.29 0.51 2.54
CA PHE A 341 12.29 0.84 3.55
C PHE A 341 10.86 0.67 3.01
N ILE A 342 10.59 1.11 1.77
CA ILE A 342 9.28 0.92 1.12
C ILE A 342 9.02 -0.57 0.86
N ALA A 343 10.04 -1.33 0.45
CA ALA A 343 9.93 -2.77 0.28
C ALA A 343 9.56 -3.48 1.59
N MET A 344 10.05 -3.01 2.73
CA MET A 344 9.66 -3.54 4.05
C MET A 344 8.20 -3.22 4.40
N ALA A 345 7.67 -2.09 3.93
CA ALA A 345 6.24 -1.79 4.07
C ALA A 345 5.37 -2.75 3.24
N ASP A 346 5.73 -2.97 1.97
CA ASP A 346 5.02 -3.91 1.09
C ASP A 346 5.10 -5.35 1.65
N LEU A 347 6.28 -5.76 2.13
CA LEU A 347 6.48 -7.05 2.80
C LEU A 347 5.57 -7.19 4.03
N GLY A 348 5.48 -6.15 4.86
CA GLY A 348 4.64 -6.18 6.05
C GLY A 348 3.16 -6.39 5.71
N VAL A 349 2.62 -5.66 4.74
CA VAL A 349 1.23 -5.85 4.31
C VAL A 349 1.02 -7.26 3.75
N SER A 350 1.97 -7.78 2.97
CA SER A 350 1.94 -9.16 2.47
C SER A 350 1.91 -10.19 3.60
N LEU A 351 2.82 -10.04 4.58
CA LEU A 351 2.88 -10.93 5.76
C LEU A 351 1.63 -10.82 6.64
N GLY A 352 0.97 -9.65 6.66
CA GLY A 352 -0.32 -9.47 7.33
C GLY A 352 -1.42 -10.41 6.79
N GLY A 353 -1.40 -10.73 5.50
CA GLY A 353 -2.25 -11.79 4.95
C GLY A 353 -1.71 -13.20 5.25
N ILE A 354 -0.46 -13.44 4.86
CA ILE A 354 0.15 -14.78 4.86
C ILE A 354 0.30 -15.36 6.28
N VAL A 355 0.75 -14.54 7.25
CA VAL A 355 1.03 -15.01 8.61
C VAL A 355 -0.22 -14.98 9.49
N MET A 356 -1.08 -13.98 9.30
CA MET A 356 -2.28 -13.85 10.14
C MET A 356 -3.41 -14.79 9.72
N GLY A 357 -3.42 -15.27 8.47
CA GLY A 357 -4.38 -16.27 8.00
C GLY A 357 -4.39 -17.57 8.83
N PRO A 358 -3.25 -18.27 8.95
CA PRO A 358 -3.14 -19.44 9.84
C PRO A 358 -3.58 -19.19 11.28
N ILE A 359 -3.27 -18.01 11.82
CA ILE A 359 -3.67 -17.63 13.18
C ILE A 359 -5.20 -17.51 13.28
N ALA A 360 -5.83 -16.92 12.26
CA ALA A 360 -7.29 -16.82 12.20
C ALA A 360 -7.97 -18.19 12.04
N ASP A 361 -7.34 -19.14 11.32
CA ASP A 361 -7.85 -20.50 11.16
C ASP A 361 -7.75 -21.32 12.45
N ILE A 362 -6.64 -21.19 13.19
CA ILE A 362 -6.38 -21.97 14.41
C ILE A 362 -7.19 -21.45 15.61
N PHE A 363 -7.32 -20.13 15.71
CA PHE A 363 -7.96 -19.48 16.86
C PHE A 363 -9.27 -18.78 16.45
N SER A 364 -9.18 -17.49 16.11
CA SER A 364 -10.29 -16.66 15.63
C SER A 364 -9.76 -15.33 15.08
N TYR A 365 -10.61 -14.58 14.36
CA TYR A 365 -10.26 -13.20 13.94
C TYR A 365 -10.01 -12.29 15.15
N SER A 366 -10.80 -12.41 16.22
CA SER A 366 -10.62 -11.64 17.45
C SER A 366 -9.24 -11.86 18.05
N THR A 367 -8.82 -13.13 18.21
CA THR A 367 -7.49 -13.49 18.71
C THR A 367 -6.38 -13.01 17.77
N MET A 368 -6.57 -13.13 16.46
CA MET A 368 -5.62 -12.64 15.47
C MET A 368 -5.39 -11.12 15.60
N TYR A 369 -6.46 -10.32 15.75
CA TYR A 369 -6.33 -8.87 15.97
C TYR A 369 -5.75 -8.53 17.35
N GLN A 370 -5.99 -9.36 18.37
CA GLN A 370 -5.33 -9.22 19.67
C GLN A 370 -3.82 -9.42 19.54
N ILE A 371 -3.38 -10.42 18.77
CA ILE A 371 -1.94 -10.62 18.47
C ILE A 371 -1.38 -9.41 17.73
N CYS A 372 -2.10 -8.84 16.77
CA CYS A 372 -1.71 -7.59 16.11
C CYS A 372 -1.53 -6.43 17.12
N ALA A 373 -2.44 -6.30 18.08
CA ALA A 373 -2.34 -5.32 19.16
C ALA A 373 -1.10 -5.53 20.04
N ILE A 374 -0.82 -6.78 20.41
CA ILE A 374 0.37 -7.14 21.20
C ILE A 374 1.65 -6.82 20.41
N LEU A 375 1.72 -7.15 19.13
CA LEU A 375 2.87 -6.82 18.28
C LEU A 375 3.11 -5.31 18.24
N ALA A 376 2.05 -4.50 18.09
CA ALA A 376 2.15 -3.05 18.13
C ALA A 376 2.58 -2.52 19.51
N MET A 377 2.11 -3.13 20.61
CA MET A 377 2.55 -2.82 21.99
C MET A 377 4.05 -3.08 22.18
N VAL A 378 4.55 -4.21 21.72
CA VAL A 378 6.00 -4.51 21.79
C VAL A 378 6.80 -3.46 21.04
N MET A 379 6.28 -2.93 19.94
CA MET A 379 6.93 -1.87 19.17
C MET A 379 6.97 -0.52 19.94
N ILE A 380 6.12 -0.28 20.92
CA ILE A 380 6.23 0.89 21.79
C ILE A 380 7.59 0.87 22.52
N LEU A 381 7.95 -0.29 23.11
CA LEU A 381 9.25 -0.45 23.79
C LEU A 381 10.42 -0.32 22.80
N PHE A 382 10.26 -0.89 21.61
CA PHE A 382 11.28 -0.80 20.56
C PHE A 382 11.47 0.63 20.00
N SER A 383 10.43 1.47 20.07
CA SER A 383 10.49 2.86 19.63
C SER A 383 11.26 3.77 20.61
N MET A 384 11.44 3.33 21.85
CA MET A 384 12.25 4.07 22.84
C MET A 384 13.69 4.21 22.35
N GLU A 385 14.31 5.34 22.64
CA GLU A 385 15.71 5.59 22.37
C GLU A 385 16.55 4.84 23.42
N ARG A 386 17.32 3.84 23.00
CA ARG A 386 18.43 3.38 23.84
C ARG A 386 19.48 4.49 23.87
N ARG A 387 19.54 5.25 24.97
CA ARG A 387 20.65 6.15 25.22
C ARG A 387 21.96 5.38 25.07
N LYS A 388 22.84 5.92 24.20
CA LYS A 388 24.25 5.53 24.01
C LYS A 388 24.48 4.17 23.36
N ILE A 389 24.56 4.13 22.02
CA ILE A 389 25.68 3.43 21.44
C ILE A 389 26.73 4.49 21.19
N LEU A 390 27.78 4.49 22.06
CA LEU A 390 28.98 5.28 21.92
C LEU A 390 29.57 5.02 20.52
N VAL A 391 29.58 6.06 19.71
CA VAL A 391 30.51 6.15 18.59
C VAL A 391 31.87 6.36 19.21
N ARG A 392 32.71 5.34 19.20
CA ARG A 392 34.16 5.43 19.19
C ARG A 392 34.65 5.06 17.81
#